data_9b2ecadccde017f534eaa579336d0850
#
_entry.id   9b2ecadccde017f534eaa579336d0850
#
_cell.length_a   1.000
_cell.length_b   1.000
_cell.length_c   1.000
_cell.angle_alpha   90.00
_cell.angle_beta   90.00
_cell.angle_gamma   90.00
#
_symmetry.space_group_name_H-M   'P 1'
#
loop_
_entity.id
_entity.type
_entity.pdbx_description
1 polymer ?
#
loop_
_entity_poly.entity_id
_entity_poly.type
_entity_poly.pdbx_seq_one_letter_code
_entity_poly.pdbx_strand_id
1 'polypeptide(L)'
;MFGKRGNEGFSRATPTGQAASAPAPSTVVATPRAEPAETMVLAPPAPPTHAAPAQARKRVRTDDYYQTKAQVFSALIDTIDLSQLAKLDTESAREEIRDIVNDIITIKNFAMSISEQEELLEDICNDVLGYGPLEPLLARDDIADIMVNGSGQTFIEVGGKTIESDIRFRDNAQLLSICQRIVSQVGRRVDESSPICDARLPDGSRVNVIAPPLAIDGPALTIRKFKKDKLTLDQLVRFGAITPEGAVLLQIIGRVRCNVVISGGTGSGKTTLLNCLTSYIDKTERVITCEDTAELQLQQPHVVRLETRPPNIEGEGEITMRDLVKNCLRMRPERIIVGEVRGPEVFDLLQAMNTGHDGSMGTIHANTPRECLSRMESMIAMGGFSLPAKTVREIISGSVDIVIQAARLRDGSRRITQITEVLGMEGDVIITQDLMRYEIDGEDAGGKLLGRHVSTGISKPHFWDRARYFNEEKRLAAALDEMESKSQ
;
A
#
# COMPACT_ATOMS: atom_id res chain seq x y z
N MET A 1 -17.37 59.16 -4.57
CA MET A 1 -18.11 59.77 -3.47
C MET A 1 -17.75 58.98 -2.23
N PHE A 2 -16.86 59.50 -1.42
CA PHE A 2 -17.00 60.08 -0.08
C PHE A 2 -17.56 59.07 0.92
N GLY A 3 -16.96 58.78 2.05
CA GLY A 3 -15.92 59.33 2.91
C GLY A 3 -15.75 58.37 4.08
N LYS A 4 -14.62 58.17 4.59
CA LYS A 4 -13.78 58.87 5.60
C LYS A 4 -14.32 58.88 7.04
N ARG A 5 -13.44 58.44 7.94
CA ARG A 5 -13.18 58.76 9.37
C ARG A 5 -13.86 57.85 10.40
N GLY A 6 -13.21 57.53 11.52
CA GLY A 6 -11.98 57.99 12.20
C GLY A 6 -11.71 57.06 13.38
N ASN A 7 -10.65 57.04 13.78
CA ASN A 7 -9.56 57.14 14.74
C ASN A 7 -10.02 57.45 16.17
N GLU A 8 -9.44 56.77 17.14
CA GLU A 8 -9.08 57.12 18.53
C GLU A 8 -8.87 55.81 19.31
N GLY A 9 -7.77 55.41 19.86
CA GLY A 9 -6.69 56.04 20.53
C GLY A 9 -6.90 56.06 22.06
N PHE A 10 -6.11 55.27 22.82
CA PHE A 10 -5.70 55.48 24.21
C PHE A 10 -5.09 54.17 24.74
N SER A 11 -3.80 54.00 24.93
CA SER A 11 -2.85 54.56 25.91
C SER A 11 -2.78 53.78 27.23
N ARG A 12 -1.64 53.17 27.44
CA ARG A 12 -0.77 52.96 28.62
C ARG A 12 -1.38 52.70 30.00
N ALA A 13 -0.86 51.63 30.65
CA ALA A 13 -0.13 51.76 31.94
C ALA A 13 0.51 50.43 32.36
N THR A 14 1.82 50.42 32.54
CA THR A 14 2.58 49.60 33.51
C THR A 14 2.52 50.21 34.89
N PRO A 15 2.69 49.47 35.98
CA PRO A 15 3.88 49.62 36.83
C PRO A 15 4.43 48.28 37.42
N THR A 16 5.73 48.14 37.31
CA THR A 16 6.80 48.10 38.33
C THR A 16 6.54 47.49 39.71
N GLY A 17 7.42 46.53 40.06
CA GLY A 17 8.14 46.45 41.31
C GLY A 17 7.75 45.25 42.18
N GLN A 18 8.59 44.37 42.58
CA GLN A 18 9.73 44.51 43.45
C GLN A 18 10.35 43.11 43.74
N ALA A 19 11.64 43.07 43.91
CA ALA A 19 12.48 41.98 44.34
C ALA A 19 12.47 41.80 45.86
N ALA A 20 12.65 40.53 46.31
CA ALA A 20 13.26 40.21 47.60
C ALA A 20 13.77 38.77 47.55
N SER A 21 15.02 38.53 47.44
CA SER A 21 16.10 38.30 48.43
C SER A 21 16.07 36.88 49.03
N ALA A 22 17.14 36.16 48.68
CA ALA A 22 17.58 34.89 49.32
C ALA A 22 18.06 35.12 50.77
N PRO A 23 18.22 34.08 51.54
CA PRO A 23 19.47 33.92 52.27
C PRO A 23 20.11 32.51 52.13
N ALA A 24 21.44 32.52 52.06
CA ALA A 24 22.35 31.39 52.22
C ALA A 24 22.80 31.29 53.69
N PRO A 25 23.82 30.51 54.06
CA PRO A 25 23.77 29.09 54.45
C PRO A 25 24.22 28.95 55.94
N SER A 26 24.05 27.79 56.52
CA SER A 26 24.62 27.48 57.86
C SER A 26 25.39 26.17 57.83
N THR A 27 26.55 26.28 58.41
CA THR A 27 27.75 25.51 58.55
C THR A 27 27.59 24.23 59.41
N VAL A 28 28.21 23.18 58.96
CA VAL A 28 29.17 22.18 59.59
C VAL A 28 29.01 21.83 61.05
N VAL A 29 28.86 20.53 61.35
CA VAL A 29 29.60 19.85 62.42
C VAL A 29 29.98 18.43 61.91
N ALA A 30 31.29 18.11 62.05
CA ALA A 30 31.86 16.80 61.74
C ALA A 30 32.04 15.96 62.99
N THR A 31 32.11 14.65 62.79
CA THR A 31 32.85 13.52 63.41
C THR A 31 32.00 12.43 64.02
N PRO A 32 32.51 11.18 64.16
CA PRO A 32 33.68 10.54 63.62
C PRO A 32 33.43 9.12 62.94
N ARG A 33 34.45 8.74 62.23
CA ARG A 33 34.76 7.48 61.52
C ARG A 33 34.57 6.22 62.38
N ALA A 34 33.87 5.23 61.85
CA ALA A 34 33.97 3.79 62.23
C ALA A 34 34.19 2.98 60.95
N GLU A 35 35.14 2.03 61.05
CA GLU A 35 35.64 1.18 59.95
C GLU A 35 34.63 0.13 59.44
N PRO A 36 34.91 -0.47 58.27
CA PRO A 36 33.86 -1.06 57.42
C PRO A 36 33.55 -2.51 57.78
N ALA A 37 32.26 -2.82 57.87
CA ALA A 37 31.74 -4.18 57.78
C ALA A 37 31.59 -4.55 56.28
N GLU A 38 32.14 -5.68 55.88
CA GLU A 38 31.99 -6.28 54.57
C GLU A 38 30.51 -6.45 54.20
N THR A 39 30.05 -5.66 53.23
CA THR A 39 28.73 -5.80 52.69
C THR A 39 28.79 -6.74 51.47
N MET A 40 28.20 -7.93 51.67
CA MET A 40 27.88 -8.82 50.55
C MET A 40 27.14 -8.05 49.46
N VAL A 41 27.74 -7.90 48.30
CA VAL A 41 27.12 -7.35 47.11
C VAL A 41 26.10 -8.38 46.61
N LEU A 42 24.84 -8.12 46.91
CA LEU A 42 23.73 -8.79 46.18
C LEU A 42 23.75 -8.30 44.75
N ALA A 43 23.92 -9.22 43.81
CA ALA A 43 23.81 -8.97 42.38
C ALA A 43 22.39 -8.36 42.08
N PRO A 44 22.28 -7.37 41.15
CA PRO A 44 21.02 -6.81 40.78
C PRO A 44 20.10 -7.91 40.20
N PRO A 45 18.78 -7.86 40.47
CA PRO A 45 17.85 -8.81 39.87
C PRO A 45 17.92 -8.72 38.36
N ALA A 46 18.03 -9.84 37.67
CA ALA A 46 17.97 -9.95 36.23
C ALA A 46 16.68 -9.27 35.72
N PRO A 47 16.72 -8.53 34.61
CA PRO A 47 15.53 -7.95 34.04
C PRO A 47 14.50 -9.05 33.74
N PRO A 48 13.20 -8.78 33.92
CA PRO A 48 12.18 -9.76 33.63
C PRO A 48 12.32 -10.21 32.18
N THR A 49 12.62 -11.48 32.01
CA THR A 49 12.55 -12.12 30.69
C THR A 49 11.11 -11.95 30.21
N HIS A 50 10.89 -11.11 29.22
CA HIS A 50 9.64 -11.10 28.49
C HIS A 50 9.45 -12.53 27.97
N ALA A 51 8.58 -13.28 28.62
CA ALA A 51 8.08 -14.52 28.09
C ALA A 51 7.51 -14.19 26.70
N ALA A 52 8.11 -14.76 25.66
CA ALA A 52 7.53 -14.75 24.34
C ALA A 52 6.05 -15.17 24.49
N PRO A 53 5.10 -14.51 23.82
CA PRO A 53 3.71 -14.91 23.89
C PRO A 53 3.67 -16.41 23.57
N ALA A 54 3.09 -17.19 24.48
CA ALA A 54 2.92 -18.60 24.29
C ALA A 54 2.21 -18.79 22.95
N GLN A 55 2.93 -19.32 21.96
CA GLN A 55 2.33 -19.77 20.71
C GLN A 55 1.25 -20.78 21.15
N ALA A 56 0.00 -20.37 21.04
CA ALA A 56 -1.12 -21.26 21.22
C ALA A 56 -0.84 -22.46 20.31
N ARG A 57 -0.63 -23.64 20.87
CA ARG A 57 -0.45 -24.87 20.12
C ARG A 57 -1.68 -24.99 19.21
N LYS A 58 -1.51 -24.73 17.91
CA LYS A 58 -2.55 -24.93 16.91
C LYS A 58 -3.00 -26.38 17.04
N ARG A 59 -4.23 -26.59 17.50
CA ARG A 59 -4.87 -27.90 17.44
C ARG A 59 -5.14 -28.16 15.96
N VAL A 60 -4.58 -29.23 15.41
CA VAL A 60 -4.92 -29.69 14.08
C VAL A 60 -6.38 -30.13 14.14
N ARG A 61 -7.25 -29.44 13.42
CA ARG A 61 -8.66 -29.80 13.28
C ARG A 61 -8.76 -31.21 12.69
N THR A 62 -9.46 -32.11 13.37
CA THR A 62 -9.62 -33.49 12.94
C THR A 62 -10.72 -33.63 11.88
N ASP A 63 -10.69 -34.69 11.08
CA ASP A 63 -11.74 -34.99 10.11
C ASP A 63 -13.12 -35.12 10.79
N ASP A 64 -13.15 -35.59 12.05
CA ASP A 64 -14.35 -35.69 12.88
C ASP A 64 -14.96 -34.29 13.17
N TYR A 65 -14.13 -33.29 13.43
CA TYR A 65 -14.59 -31.90 13.57
C TYR A 65 -15.31 -31.40 12.32
N TYR A 66 -14.74 -31.63 11.15
CA TYR A 66 -15.36 -31.20 9.88
C TYR A 66 -16.65 -31.97 9.57
N GLN A 67 -16.73 -33.25 9.92
CA GLN A 67 -17.97 -34.04 9.78
C GLN A 67 -19.05 -33.50 10.72
N THR A 68 -18.73 -33.24 11.99
CA THR A 68 -19.66 -32.65 12.94
C THR A 68 -20.13 -31.28 12.50
N LYS A 69 -19.22 -30.41 12.05
CA LYS A 69 -19.53 -29.11 11.46
C LYS A 69 -20.52 -29.22 10.29
N ALA A 70 -20.30 -30.14 9.38
CA ALA A 70 -21.20 -30.37 8.24
C ALA A 70 -22.61 -30.79 8.66
N GLN A 71 -22.72 -31.68 9.68
CA GLN A 71 -24.01 -32.15 10.20
C GLN A 71 -24.77 -31.05 10.92
N VAL A 72 -24.08 -30.24 11.72
CA VAL A 72 -24.68 -29.09 12.42
C VAL A 72 -25.12 -28.03 11.45
N PHE A 73 -24.27 -27.70 10.45
CA PHE A 73 -24.60 -26.74 9.41
C PHE A 73 -25.82 -27.15 8.58
N SER A 74 -25.92 -28.44 8.17
CA SER A 74 -27.10 -28.95 7.45
C SER A 74 -28.36 -28.81 8.29
N ALA A 75 -28.32 -29.20 9.58
CA ALA A 75 -29.46 -29.09 10.47
C ALA A 75 -29.87 -27.63 10.72
N LEU A 76 -28.90 -26.71 10.79
CA LEU A 76 -29.18 -25.28 10.91
C LEU A 76 -29.92 -24.76 9.67
N ILE A 77 -29.44 -25.06 8.46
CA ILE A 77 -30.10 -24.61 7.21
C ILE A 77 -31.53 -25.15 7.09
N ASP A 78 -31.79 -26.37 7.57
CA ASP A 78 -33.12 -26.94 7.58
C ASP A 78 -34.08 -26.28 8.59
N THR A 79 -33.53 -25.60 9.60
CA THR A 79 -34.29 -25.03 10.74
C THR A 79 -34.47 -23.52 10.63
N ILE A 80 -33.46 -22.79 10.09
CA ILE A 80 -33.40 -21.33 10.10
C ILE A 80 -34.21 -20.71 8.95
N ASP A 81 -34.97 -19.67 9.26
CA ASP A 81 -35.59 -18.81 8.22
C ASP A 81 -34.60 -17.74 7.75
N LEU A 82 -33.89 -18.01 6.66
CA LEU A 82 -32.92 -17.10 6.06
C LEU A 82 -33.53 -15.73 5.68
N SER A 83 -34.86 -15.67 5.43
CA SER A 83 -35.54 -14.42 5.07
C SER A 83 -35.76 -13.51 6.30
N GLN A 84 -35.86 -14.07 7.47
CA GLN A 84 -35.90 -13.35 8.72
C GLN A 84 -34.50 -12.93 9.16
N LEU A 85 -33.54 -13.85 9.06
CA LEU A 85 -32.13 -13.56 9.39
C LEU A 85 -31.58 -12.37 8.59
N ALA A 86 -31.95 -12.26 7.31
CA ALA A 86 -31.53 -11.15 6.44
C ALA A 86 -32.08 -9.77 6.84
N LYS A 87 -33.04 -9.70 7.77
CA LYS A 87 -33.62 -8.44 8.28
C LYS A 87 -32.99 -7.98 9.58
N LEU A 88 -32.23 -8.86 10.24
CA LEU A 88 -31.56 -8.56 11.49
C LEU A 88 -30.23 -7.84 11.24
N ASP A 89 -29.77 -7.07 12.20
CA ASP A 89 -28.39 -6.62 12.23
C ASP A 89 -27.43 -7.79 12.50
N THR A 90 -26.15 -7.60 12.24
CA THR A 90 -25.15 -8.66 12.28
C THR A 90 -25.01 -9.31 13.68
N GLU A 91 -25.16 -8.52 14.76
CA GLU A 91 -25.05 -9.02 16.12
C GLU A 91 -26.27 -9.88 16.49
N SER A 92 -27.48 -9.39 16.24
CA SER A 92 -28.71 -10.13 16.48
C SER A 92 -28.78 -11.42 15.65
N ALA A 93 -28.32 -11.36 14.38
CA ALA A 93 -28.23 -12.54 13.54
C ALA A 93 -27.22 -13.58 14.09
N ARG A 94 -26.08 -13.14 14.65
CA ARG A 94 -25.11 -14.02 15.32
C ARG A 94 -25.71 -14.69 16.55
N GLU A 95 -26.43 -13.96 17.38
CA GLU A 95 -27.08 -14.49 18.57
C GLU A 95 -28.10 -15.56 18.19
N GLU A 96 -28.96 -15.31 17.21
CA GLU A 96 -29.96 -16.28 16.75
C GLU A 96 -29.33 -17.56 16.20
N ILE A 97 -28.27 -17.44 15.37
CA ILE A 97 -27.53 -18.60 14.88
C ILE A 97 -26.93 -19.39 16.06
N ARG A 98 -26.34 -18.69 17.03
CA ARG A 98 -25.71 -19.29 18.20
C ARG A 98 -26.72 -20.12 19.03
N ASP A 99 -27.89 -19.58 19.23
CA ASP A 99 -28.96 -20.26 19.99
C ASP A 99 -29.41 -21.53 19.28
N ILE A 100 -29.72 -21.43 17.98
CA ILE A 100 -30.16 -22.59 17.18
C ILE A 100 -29.05 -23.66 17.13
N VAL A 101 -27.80 -23.28 16.97
CA VAL A 101 -26.66 -24.23 16.90
C VAL A 101 -26.46 -24.92 18.24
N ASN A 102 -26.58 -24.21 19.38
CA ASN A 102 -26.52 -24.80 20.70
C ASN A 102 -27.62 -25.84 20.94
N ASP A 103 -28.83 -25.53 20.47
CA ASP A 103 -29.96 -26.47 20.53
C ASP A 103 -29.68 -27.72 19.66
N ILE A 104 -29.15 -27.55 18.44
CA ILE A 104 -28.78 -28.67 17.57
C ILE A 104 -27.71 -29.56 18.22
N ILE A 105 -26.65 -28.97 18.81
CA ILE A 105 -25.58 -29.69 19.50
C ILE A 105 -26.15 -30.51 20.65
N THR A 106 -27.06 -29.92 21.43
CA THR A 106 -27.70 -30.56 22.56
C THR A 106 -28.61 -31.69 22.13
N ILE A 107 -29.49 -31.48 21.16
CA ILE A 107 -30.45 -32.48 20.63
C ILE A 107 -29.73 -33.67 20.01
N LYS A 108 -28.67 -33.42 19.21
CA LYS A 108 -27.90 -34.48 18.56
C LYS A 108 -26.84 -35.12 19.43
N ASN A 109 -26.65 -34.59 20.65
CA ASN A 109 -25.73 -35.09 21.68
C ASN A 109 -24.30 -35.30 21.18
N PHE A 110 -23.74 -34.27 20.46
CA PHE A 110 -22.37 -34.32 20.02
C PHE A 110 -21.41 -34.20 21.23
N ALA A 111 -20.44 -35.13 21.30
CA ALA A 111 -19.43 -35.13 22.35
C ALA A 111 -18.32 -34.11 22.00
N MET A 112 -18.47 -32.87 22.47
CA MET A 112 -17.52 -31.77 22.23
C MET A 112 -17.19 -31.06 23.55
N SER A 113 -15.95 -30.63 23.70
CA SER A 113 -15.56 -29.71 24.76
C SER A 113 -16.18 -28.33 24.57
N ILE A 114 -16.30 -27.54 25.61
CA ILE A 114 -16.83 -26.17 25.55
C ILE A 114 -16.04 -25.32 24.50
N SER A 115 -14.73 -25.47 24.50
CA SER A 115 -13.86 -24.75 23.54
C SER A 115 -14.10 -25.16 22.06
N GLU A 116 -14.40 -26.45 21.84
CA GLU A 116 -14.74 -26.92 20.48
C GLU A 116 -16.13 -26.47 20.05
N GLN A 117 -17.07 -26.35 20.99
CA GLN A 117 -18.39 -25.79 20.71
C GLN A 117 -18.33 -24.31 20.34
N GLU A 118 -17.55 -23.52 21.10
CA GLU A 118 -17.33 -22.09 20.79
C GLU A 118 -16.67 -21.90 19.44
N GLU A 119 -15.66 -22.70 19.12
CA GLU A 119 -14.98 -22.67 17.80
C GLU A 119 -15.93 -23.07 16.67
N LEU A 120 -16.75 -24.10 16.87
CA LEU A 120 -17.75 -24.54 15.91
C LEU A 120 -18.82 -23.47 15.67
N LEU A 121 -19.30 -22.82 16.72
CA LEU A 121 -20.25 -21.73 16.65
C LEU A 121 -19.72 -20.56 15.83
N GLU A 122 -18.47 -20.15 16.11
CA GLU A 122 -17.85 -19.08 15.34
C GLU A 122 -17.66 -19.44 13.87
N ASP A 123 -17.19 -20.66 13.59
CA ASP A 123 -17.04 -21.16 12.23
C ASP A 123 -18.38 -21.21 11.46
N ILE A 124 -19.47 -21.61 12.11
CA ILE A 124 -20.80 -21.66 11.50
C ILE A 124 -21.36 -20.24 11.29
N CYS A 125 -21.21 -19.33 12.25
CA CYS A 125 -21.56 -17.92 12.06
C CYS A 125 -20.82 -17.31 10.85
N ASN A 126 -19.53 -17.60 10.72
CA ASN A 126 -18.73 -17.14 9.60
C ASN A 126 -19.18 -17.76 8.26
N ASP A 127 -19.61 -19.04 8.25
CA ASP A 127 -20.14 -19.70 7.04
C ASP A 127 -21.48 -19.09 6.58
N VAL A 128 -22.34 -18.69 7.53
CA VAL A 128 -23.66 -18.13 7.23
C VAL A 128 -23.60 -16.63 6.89
N LEU A 129 -22.95 -15.84 7.74
CA LEU A 129 -22.97 -14.38 7.67
C LEU A 129 -21.77 -13.76 6.94
N GLY A 130 -20.63 -14.47 6.90
CA GLY A 130 -19.38 -13.97 6.33
C GLY A 130 -18.89 -14.79 5.14
N TYR A 131 -17.57 -14.83 4.99
CA TYR A 131 -16.87 -15.58 3.94
C TYR A 131 -16.34 -16.94 4.44
N GLY A 132 -16.95 -17.48 5.50
CA GLY A 132 -16.64 -18.81 6.03
C GLY A 132 -15.18 -18.94 6.47
N PRO A 133 -14.46 -19.98 5.99
CA PRO A 133 -13.08 -20.24 6.40
C PRO A 133 -12.10 -19.13 6.08
N LEU A 134 -12.46 -18.13 5.25
CA LEU A 134 -11.60 -16.99 4.95
C LEU A 134 -11.56 -15.94 6.07
N GLU A 135 -12.59 -15.86 6.92
CA GLU A 135 -12.71 -14.78 7.92
C GLU A 135 -11.49 -14.70 8.86
N PRO A 136 -10.97 -15.82 9.43
CA PRO A 136 -9.77 -15.77 10.25
C PRO A 136 -8.53 -15.28 9.53
N LEU A 137 -8.42 -15.51 8.20
CA LEU A 137 -7.30 -15.04 7.37
C LEU A 137 -7.47 -13.57 7.01
N LEU A 138 -8.70 -13.14 6.74
CA LEU A 138 -9.02 -11.74 6.46
C LEU A 138 -8.82 -10.85 7.68
N ALA A 139 -9.05 -11.35 8.89
CA ALA A 139 -8.83 -10.60 10.12
C ALA A 139 -7.35 -10.35 10.46
N ARG A 140 -6.41 -11.13 9.90
CA ARG A 140 -4.97 -11.03 10.18
C ARG A 140 -4.31 -9.95 9.33
N ASP A 141 -3.71 -8.92 9.92
CA ASP A 141 -3.03 -7.82 9.22
C ASP A 141 -1.65 -8.20 8.65
N ASP A 142 -1.04 -9.28 9.15
CA ASP A 142 0.28 -9.76 8.68
C ASP A 142 0.21 -10.52 7.35
N ILE A 143 -0.97 -10.93 6.89
CA ILE A 143 -1.19 -11.60 5.62
C ILE A 143 -1.30 -10.55 4.50
N ALA A 144 -0.52 -10.74 3.43
CA ALA A 144 -0.56 -9.90 2.24
C ALA A 144 -1.51 -10.47 1.16
N ASP A 145 -1.37 -11.75 0.87
CA ASP A 145 -2.16 -12.46 -0.14
C ASP A 145 -2.71 -13.76 0.45
N ILE A 146 -3.94 -14.14 0.04
CA ILE A 146 -4.58 -15.41 0.34
C ILE A 146 -4.85 -16.08 -1.00
N MET A 147 -4.40 -17.32 -1.17
CA MET A 147 -4.51 -18.08 -2.42
C MET A 147 -5.14 -19.44 -2.13
N VAL A 148 -6.34 -19.66 -2.64
CA VAL A 148 -7.11 -20.90 -2.47
C VAL A 148 -7.11 -21.65 -3.79
N ASN A 149 -6.64 -22.89 -3.79
CA ASN A 149 -6.57 -23.79 -4.95
C ASN A 149 -7.48 -24.98 -4.72
N GLY A 150 -8.74 -24.85 -5.08
CA GLY A 150 -9.77 -25.83 -4.71
C GLY A 150 -10.04 -25.84 -3.21
N SER A 151 -10.93 -26.71 -2.75
CA SER A 151 -11.35 -26.77 -1.35
C SER A 151 -10.27 -27.24 -0.37
N GLY A 152 -9.26 -27.96 -0.86
CA GLY A 152 -8.28 -28.65 0.00
C GLY A 152 -7.01 -27.88 0.30
N GLN A 153 -6.68 -26.83 -0.46
CA GLN A 153 -5.40 -26.14 -0.35
C GLN A 153 -5.56 -24.62 -0.26
N THR A 154 -5.07 -24.06 0.81
CA THR A 154 -5.03 -22.61 1.02
C THR A 154 -3.61 -22.17 1.36
N PHE A 155 -3.07 -21.24 0.60
CA PHE A 155 -1.77 -20.62 0.86
C PHE A 155 -1.95 -19.15 1.26
N ILE A 156 -1.02 -18.66 2.09
CA ILE A 156 -0.99 -17.26 2.50
C ILE A 156 0.41 -16.68 2.30
N GLU A 157 0.50 -15.42 1.93
CA GLU A 157 1.77 -14.69 1.92
C GLU A 157 1.94 -13.88 3.20
N VAL A 158 3.00 -14.18 3.96
CA VAL A 158 3.38 -13.48 5.19
C VAL A 158 4.84 -13.04 5.09
N GLY A 159 5.09 -11.75 5.21
CA GLY A 159 6.45 -11.21 5.13
C GLY A 159 7.17 -11.48 3.79
N GLY A 160 6.44 -11.63 2.69
CA GLY A 160 6.97 -11.93 1.36
C GLY A 160 7.28 -13.42 1.13
N LYS A 161 6.87 -14.31 2.03
CA LYS A 161 7.00 -15.76 1.89
C LYS A 161 5.63 -16.41 1.82
N THR A 162 5.44 -17.27 0.84
CA THR A 162 4.23 -18.10 0.72
C THR A 162 4.36 -19.32 1.61
N ILE A 163 3.36 -19.53 2.46
CA ILE A 163 3.25 -20.68 3.37
C ILE A 163 1.87 -21.32 3.23
N GLU A 164 1.79 -22.62 3.40
CA GLU A 164 0.51 -23.34 3.42
C GLU A 164 -0.23 -23.06 4.74
N SER A 165 -1.54 -22.84 4.66
CA SER A 165 -2.42 -22.60 5.79
C SER A 165 -3.19 -23.88 6.14
N ASP A 166 -3.57 -24.02 7.42
CA ASP A 166 -4.41 -25.12 7.88
C ASP A 166 -5.90 -24.97 7.47
N ILE A 167 -6.25 -23.83 6.86
CA ILE A 167 -7.62 -23.53 6.44
C ILE A 167 -8.01 -24.35 5.24
N ARG A 168 -9.15 -25.04 5.35
CA ARG A 168 -9.78 -25.86 4.28
C ARG A 168 -11.26 -25.55 4.21
N PHE A 169 -11.80 -25.70 3.01
CA PHE A 169 -13.24 -25.65 2.76
C PHE A 169 -13.81 -27.08 2.82
N ARG A 170 -15.07 -27.20 3.13
CA ARG A 170 -15.75 -28.50 3.17
C ARG A 170 -15.67 -29.22 1.82
N ASP A 171 -15.96 -28.48 0.75
CA ASP A 171 -15.98 -28.99 -0.63
C ASP A 171 -15.87 -27.79 -1.63
N ASN A 172 -15.71 -28.11 -2.90
CA ASN A 172 -15.64 -27.11 -3.97
C ASN A 172 -16.97 -26.34 -4.15
N ALA A 173 -18.10 -26.92 -3.75
CA ALA A 173 -19.40 -26.23 -3.82
C ALA A 173 -19.48 -25.10 -2.78
N GLN A 174 -19.00 -25.32 -1.55
CA GLN A 174 -18.90 -24.27 -0.54
C GLN A 174 -17.96 -23.14 -1.01
N LEU A 175 -16.78 -23.50 -1.54
CA LEU A 175 -15.83 -22.50 -2.05
C LEU A 175 -16.47 -21.68 -3.19
N LEU A 176 -17.14 -22.32 -4.14
CA LEU A 176 -17.81 -21.63 -5.23
C LEU A 176 -18.92 -20.70 -4.70
N SER A 177 -19.70 -21.15 -3.73
CA SER A 177 -20.76 -20.35 -3.11
C SER A 177 -20.20 -19.09 -2.42
N ILE A 178 -19.04 -19.21 -1.75
CA ILE A 178 -18.34 -18.07 -1.15
C ILE A 178 -17.83 -17.12 -2.25
N CYS A 179 -17.23 -17.67 -3.33
CA CYS A 179 -16.82 -16.86 -4.47
C CYS A 179 -18.01 -16.10 -5.08
N GLN A 180 -19.15 -16.76 -5.27
CA GLN A 180 -20.38 -16.12 -5.78
C GLN A 180 -20.89 -15.03 -4.85
N ARG A 181 -20.84 -15.23 -3.54
CA ARG A 181 -21.21 -14.23 -2.53
C ARG A 181 -20.33 -13.00 -2.63
N ILE A 182 -19.01 -13.17 -2.74
CA ILE A 182 -18.05 -12.08 -2.89
C ILE A 182 -18.34 -11.27 -4.17
N VAL A 183 -18.46 -11.93 -5.31
CA VAL A 183 -18.62 -11.23 -6.59
C VAL A 183 -20.00 -10.60 -6.76
N SER A 184 -21.04 -11.17 -6.14
CA SER A 184 -22.41 -10.61 -6.18
C SER A 184 -22.52 -9.26 -5.46
N GLN A 185 -21.69 -9.00 -4.45
CA GLN A 185 -21.66 -7.71 -3.74
C GLN A 185 -21.24 -6.55 -4.63
N VAL A 186 -20.49 -6.82 -5.70
CA VAL A 186 -20.07 -5.82 -6.69
C VAL A 186 -20.92 -5.89 -7.97
N GLY A 187 -22.08 -6.57 -7.92
CA GLY A 187 -23.01 -6.69 -9.05
C GLY A 187 -22.50 -7.57 -10.18
N ARG A 188 -21.59 -8.52 -9.87
CA ARG A 188 -21.04 -9.48 -10.84
C ARG A 188 -21.47 -10.90 -10.52
N ARG A 189 -21.19 -11.82 -11.45
CA ARG A 189 -21.44 -13.25 -11.25
C ARG A 189 -20.20 -14.06 -11.63
N VAL A 190 -20.09 -15.25 -11.06
CA VAL A 190 -19.15 -16.29 -11.44
C VAL A 190 -19.91 -17.61 -11.53
N ASP A 191 -19.89 -18.21 -12.71
CA ASP A 191 -20.55 -19.48 -13.05
C ASP A 191 -19.86 -20.12 -14.26
N GLU A 192 -20.39 -21.23 -14.75
CA GLU A 192 -19.85 -21.95 -15.92
C GLU A 192 -19.81 -21.08 -17.19
N SER A 193 -20.74 -20.12 -17.34
CA SER A 193 -20.79 -19.24 -18.51
C SER A 193 -19.90 -18.01 -18.36
N SER A 194 -19.58 -17.61 -17.13
CA SER A 194 -18.68 -16.52 -16.79
C SER A 194 -17.71 -16.97 -15.71
N PRO A 195 -16.74 -17.83 -16.04
CA PRO A 195 -15.91 -18.51 -15.05
C PRO A 195 -14.77 -17.67 -14.49
N ILE A 196 -14.54 -16.46 -14.99
CA ILE A 196 -13.49 -15.53 -14.50
C ILE A 196 -14.15 -14.26 -14.01
N CYS A 197 -13.80 -13.83 -12.81
CA CYS A 197 -14.29 -12.57 -12.25
C CYS A 197 -13.25 -11.90 -11.35
N ASP A 198 -13.06 -10.59 -11.58
CA ASP A 198 -12.37 -9.73 -10.63
C ASP A 198 -13.42 -8.99 -9.78
N ALA A 199 -13.19 -8.91 -8.49
CA ALA A 199 -14.06 -8.26 -7.53
C ALA A 199 -13.24 -7.51 -6.48
N ARG A 200 -13.96 -6.88 -5.54
CA ARG A 200 -13.35 -6.20 -4.39
C ARG A 200 -14.18 -6.49 -3.15
N LEU A 201 -13.50 -6.74 -2.03
CA LEU A 201 -14.14 -6.77 -0.72
C LEU A 201 -14.46 -5.36 -0.22
N PRO A 202 -15.36 -5.21 0.76
CA PRO A 202 -15.69 -3.91 1.35
C PRO A 202 -14.51 -3.17 1.97
N ASP A 203 -13.49 -3.91 2.44
CA ASP A 203 -12.24 -3.35 2.98
C ASP A 203 -11.28 -2.81 1.91
N GLY A 204 -11.62 -3.01 0.62
CA GLY A 204 -10.80 -2.62 -0.52
C GLY A 204 -9.86 -3.71 -1.05
N SER A 205 -9.82 -4.89 -0.44
CA SER A 205 -9.02 -6.03 -0.89
C SER A 205 -9.46 -6.50 -2.27
N ARG A 206 -8.51 -6.78 -3.17
CA ARG A 206 -8.76 -7.27 -4.54
C ARG A 206 -8.99 -8.76 -4.52
N VAL A 207 -9.97 -9.20 -5.29
CA VAL A 207 -10.33 -10.61 -5.40
C VAL A 207 -10.33 -11.01 -6.87
N ASN A 208 -9.63 -12.08 -7.20
CA ASN A 208 -9.74 -12.76 -8.49
C ASN A 208 -10.30 -14.16 -8.26
N VAL A 209 -11.30 -14.54 -9.04
CA VAL A 209 -11.93 -15.84 -9.01
C VAL A 209 -11.82 -16.48 -10.38
N ILE A 210 -11.43 -17.74 -10.42
CA ILE A 210 -11.53 -18.62 -11.60
C ILE A 210 -12.31 -19.87 -11.18
N ALA A 211 -13.41 -20.14 -11.88
CA ALA A 211 -14.30 -21.27 -11.61
C ALA A 211 -14.18 -22.37 -12.69
N PRO A 212 -14.68 -23.58 -12.43
CA PRO A 212 -14.90 -24.56 -13.47
C PRO A 212 -15.78 -23.99 -14.62
N PRO A 213 -15.57 -24.43 -15.90
CA PRO A 213 -14.70 -25.52 -16.32
C PRO A 213 -13.21 -25.15 -16.50
N LEU A 214 -12.83 -23.88 -16.31
CA LEU A 214 -11.44 -23.45 -16.52
C LEU A 214 -10.52 -23.91 -15.38
N ALA A 215 -10.99 -23.86 -14.15
CA ALA A 215 -10.26 -24.35 -12.98
C ALA A 215 -10.55 -25.85 -12.79
N ILE A 216 -9.60 -26.69 -13.18
CA ILE A 216 -9.77 -28.14 -13.28
C ILE A 216 -9.96 -28.83 -11.92
N ASP A 217 -9.17 -28.38 -10.91
CA ASP A 217 -9.16 -28.97 -9.57
C ASP A 217 -10.23 -28.37 -8.62
N GLY A 218 -11.08 -27.50 -9.15
CA GLY A 218 -12.08 -26.75 -8.41
C GLY A 218 -11.84 -25.25 -8.50
N PRO A 219 -12.72 -24.40 -7.92
CA PRO A 219 -12.54 -22.97 -7.98
C PRO A 219 -11.20 -22.52 -7.40
N ALA A 220 -10.54 -21.55 -8.05
CA ALA A 220 -9.38 -20.89 -7.51
C ALA A 220 -9.76 -19.44 -7.13
N LEU A 221 -9.34 -19.04 -5.94
CA LEU A 221 -9.62 -17.72 -5.38
C LEU A 221 -8.33 -17.09 -4.89
N THR A 222 -8.03 -15.90 -5.37
CA THR A 222 -6.88 -15.11 -4.91
C THR A 222 -7.37 -13.79 -4.33
N ILE A 223 -6.99 -13.50 -3.09
CA ILE A 223 -7.32 -12.24 -2.41
C ILE A 223 -6.01 -11.54 -2.10
N ARG A 224 -5.80 -10.35 -2.66
CA ARG A 224 -4.74 -9.44 -2.27
C ARG A 224 -5.31 -8.44 -1.28
N LYS A 225 -4.86 -8.53 -0.02
CA LYS A 225 -5.36 -7.69 1.05
C LYS A 225 -4.93 -6.24 0.89
N PHE A 226 -5.86 -5.35 1.16
CA PHE A 226 -5.61 -3.92 1.16
C PHE A 226 -4.87 -3.53 2.44
N LYS A 227 -3.58 -3.17 2.33
CA LYS A 227 -2.79 -2.74 3.47
C LYS A 227 -3.18 -1.34 3.91
N LYS A 228 -3.59 -1.20 5.17
CA LYS A 228 -3.92 0.09 5.79
C LYS A 228 -2.68 0.89 6.17
N ASP A 229 -1.59 0.21 6.48
CA ASP A 229 -0.32 0.84 6.87
C ASP A 229 0.39 1.43 5.67
N LYS A 230 0.62 2.74 5.76
CA LYS A 230 1.27 3.53 4.72
C LYS A 230 2.75 3.64 5.04
N LEU A 231 3.56 3.17 4.11
CA LEU A 231 4.99 3.38 4.21
C LEU A 231 5.34 4.85 3.91
N THR A 232 6.29 5.39 4.68
CA THR A 232 6.86 6.72 4.49
C THR A 232 8.25 6.63 3.89
N LEU A 233 8.78 7.74 3.34
CA LEU A 233 10.17 7.76 2.87
C LEU A 233 11.17 7.44 3.99
N ASP A 234 10.90 7.88 5.23
CA ASP A 234 11.77 7.56 6.38
C ASP A 234 11.82 6.04 6.66
N GLN A 235 10.70 5.35 6.48
CA GLN A 235 10.68 3.89 6.59
C GLN A 235 11.44 3.23 5.42
N LEU A 236 11.34 3.77 4.20
CA LEU A 236 12.13 3.28 3.07
C LEU A 236 13.64 3.46 3.32
N VAL A 237 14.04 4.57 3.95
CA VAL A 237 15.42 4.78 4.41
C VAL A 237 15.83 3.72 5.44
N ARG A 238 15.00 3.47 6.46
CA ARG A 238 15.27 2.44 7.48
C ARG A 238 15.41 1.03 6.88
N PHE A 239 14.65 0.73 5.83
CA PHE A 239 14.77 -0.54 5.10
C PHE A 239 15.99 -0.57 4.14
N GLY A 240 16.72 0.53 4.04
CA GLY A 240 17.85 0.69 3.13
C GLY A 240 17.42 0.74 1.65
N ALA A 241 16.16 1.01 1.37
CA ALA A 241 15.66 1.13 -0.01
C ALA A 241 16.23 2.36 -0.73
N ILE A 242 16.59 3.40 0.03
CA ILE A 242 17.22 4.64 -0.41
C ILE A 242 18.01 5.25 0.76
N THR A 243 18.98 6.13 0.47
CA THR A 243 19.70 6.90 1.50
C THR A 243 18.85 8.06 2.03
N PRO A 244 19.18 8.66 3.20
CA PRO A 244 18.52 9.86 3.70
C PRO A 244 18.55 11.01 2.69
N GLU A 245 19.68 11.25 2.04
CA GLU A 245 19.87 12.32 1.05
C GLU A 245 19.04 12.07 -0.21
N GLY A 246 19.03 10.82 -0.69
CA GLY A 246 18.16 10.39 -1.80
C GLY A 246 16.68 10.56 -1.46
N ALA A 247 16.29 10.32 -0.21
CA ALA A 247 14.92 10.57 0.24
C ALA A 247 14.60 12.07 0.22
N VAL A 248 15.55 12.94 0.63
CA VAL A 248 15.38 14.41 0.51
C VAL A 248 15.24 14.83 -0.94
N LEU A 249 16.04 14.26 -1.85
CA LEU A 249 15.90 14.52 -3.30
C LEU A 249 14.49 14.16 -3.79
N LEU A 250 13.96 13.00 -3.41
CA LEU A 250 12.60 12.57 -3.77
C LEU A 250 11.51 13.49 -3.19
N GLN A 251 11.67 13.97 -1.96
CA GLN A 251 10.76 14.95 -1.35
C GLN A 251 10.69 16.24 -2.17
N ILE A 252 11.87 16.73 -2.57
CA ILE A 252 11.96 17.95 -3.40
C ILE A 252 11.30 17.73 -4.75
N ILE A 253 11.62 16.63 -5.45
CA ILE A 253 11.01 16.25 -6.74
C ILE A 253 9.47 16.26 -6.64
N GLY A 254 8.92 15.64 -5.60
CA GLY A 254 7.47 15.62 -5.36
C GLY A 254 6.88 17.02 -5.13
N ARG A 255 7.60 17.89 -4.40
CA ARG A 255 7.14 19.23 -4.03
C ARG A 255 7.22 20.22 -5.20
N VAL A 256 8.31 20.21 -5.97
CA VAL A 256 8.57 21.21 -7.02
C VAL A 256 7.86 20.91 -8.33
N ARG A 257 6.85 20.05 -8.31
CA ARG A 257 6.01 19.71 -9.47
C ARG A 257 6.79 19.11 -10.64
N CYS A 258 7.79 18.26 -10.39
CA CYS A 258 8.38 17.46 -11.46
C CYS A 258 7.38 16.40 -11.91
N ASN A 259 7.27 16.21 -13.23
CA ASN A 259 6.54 15.10 -13.83
C ASN A 259 7.35 13.81 -13.67
N VAL A 260 6.80 12.84 -12.95
CA VAL A 260 7.54 11.67 -12.53
C VAL A 260 6.95 10.39 -13.09
N VAL A 261 7.80 9.54 -13.63
CA VAL A 261 7.46 8.16 -13.96
C VAL A 261 8.25 7.19 -13.08
N ILE A 262 7.54 6.38 -12.32
CA ILE A 262 8.15 5.32 -11.51
C ILE A 262 8.14 4.03 -12.30
N SER A 263 9.33 3.54 -12.60
CA SER A 263 9.58 2.32 -13.36
C SER A 263 10.01 1.17 -12.46
N GLY A 264 9.69 -0.06 -12.83
CA GLY A 264 10.14 -1.25 -12.11
C GLY A 264 9.33 -2.50 -12.41
N GLY A 265 9.86 -3.65 -12.06
CA GLY A 265 9.20 -4.96 -12.20
C GLY A 265 8.03 -5.15 -11.22
N THR A 266 7.38 -6.32 -11.31
CA THR A 266 6.33 -6.70 -10.36
C THR A 266 6.89 -6.84 -8.95
N GLY A 267 6.18 -6.30 -7.96
CA GLY A 267 6.59 -6.38 -6.56
C GLY A 267 7.82 -5.54 -6.18
N SER A 268 8.31 -4.65 -7.06
CA SER A 268 9.43 -3.75 -6.78
C SER A 268 9.09 -2.61 -5.81
N GLY A 269 7.80 -2.33 -5.59
CA GLY A 269 7.32 -1.28 -4.69
C GLY A 269 6.97 0.04 -5.38
N LYS A 270 6.64 0.03 -6.69
CA LYS A 270 6.25 1.23 -7.46
C LYS A 270 5.09 1.99 -6.82
N THR A 271 3.98 1.31 -6.55
CA THR A 271 2.78 1.92 -5.92
C THR A 271 3.09 2.45 -4.52
N THR A 272 3.94 1.75 -3.77
CA THR A 272 4.43 2.22 -2.45
C THR A 272 5.22 3.51 -2.58
N LEU A 273 6.16 3.56 -3.53
CA LEU A 273 6.97 4.75 -3.78
C LEU A 273 6.11 5.91 -4.28
N LEU A 274 5.14 5.64 -5.16
CA LEU A 274 4.18 6.64 -5.62
C LEU A 274 3.38 7.23 -4.46
N ASN A 275 2.88 6.39 -3.54
CA ASN A 275 2.23 6.85 -2.31
C ASN A 275 3.15 7.71 -1.43
N CYS A 276 4.44 7.33 -1.31
CA CYS A 276 5.41 8.14 -0.56
C CYS A 276 5.63 9.51 -1.19
N LEU A 277 5.81 9.58 -2.51
CA LEU A 277 6.04 10.84 -3.24
C LEU A 277 4.83 11.77 -3.16
N THR A 278 3.62 11.24 -3.30
CA THR A 278 2.40 12.03 -3.25
C THR A 278 2.18 12.72 -1.89
N SER A 279 2.81 12.22 -0.81
CA SER A 279 2.75 12.86 0.51
C SER A 279 3.39 14.24 0.56
N TYR A 280 4.26 14.58 -0.40
CA TYR A 280 4.96 15.87 -0.50
C TYR A 280 4.29 16.86 -1.46
N ILE A 281 3.18 16.49 -2.06
CA ILE A 281 2.31 17.40 -2.83
C ILE A 281 1.73 18.43 -1.86
N ASP A 282 1.62 19.69 -2.28
CA ASP A 282 1.02 20.73 -1.44
C ASP A 282 -0.44 20.41 -1.14
N LYS A 283 -0.86 20.66 0.12
CA LYS A 283 -2.21 20.34 0.60
C LYS A 283 -3.31 21.15 -0.07
N THR A 284 -2.96 22.26 -0.70
CA THR A 284 -3.90 23.11 -1.45
C THR A 284 -4.18 22.61 -2.86
N GLU A 285 -3.36 21.67 -3.37
CA GLU A 285 -3.49 21.16 -4.72
C GLU A 285 -4.62 20.13 -4.83
N ARG A 286 -5.41 20.24 -5.89
CA ARG A 286 -6.41 19.24 -6.26
C ARG A 286 -5.73 18.08 -7.01
N VAL A 287 -5.76 16.88 -6.43
CA VAL A 287 -5.18 15.68 -7.02
C VAL A 287 -6.27 14.73 -7.48
N ILE A 288 -6.14 14.20 -8.69
CA ILE A 288 -7.04 13.17 -9.20
C ILE A 288 -6.22 11.90 -9.44
N THR A 289 -6.68 10.77 -8.90
CA THR A 289 -6.06 9.46 -9.16
C THR A 289 -6.89 8.67 -10.14
N CYS A 290 -6.23 7.99 -11.08
CA CYS A 290 -6.83 7.05 -12.03
C CYS A 290 -6.15 5.70 -11.86
N GLU A 291 -6.91 4.67 -11.55
CA GLU A 291 -6.39 3.34 -11.23
C GLU A 291 -7.27 2.24 -11.83
N ASP A 292 -6.69 1.09 -12.17
CA ASP A 292 -7.47 -0.09 -12.53
C ASP A 292 -8.21 -0.62 -11.31
N THR A 293 -7.53 -0.60 -10.18
CA THR A 293 -8.10 -0.87 -8.86
C THR A 293 -7.46 0.10 -7.89
N ALA A 294 -8.27 0.82 -7.12
CA ALA A 294 -7.80 1.89 -6.26
C ALA A 294 -6.95 1.36 -5.09
N GLU A 295 -5.64 1.37 -5.26
CA GLU A 295 -4.61 1.02 -4.27
C GLU A 295 -3.96 2.27 -3.63
N LEU A 296 -4.01 3.41 -4.31
CA LEU A 296 -3.40 4.64 -3.84
C LEU A 296 -4.17 5.22 -2.65
N GLN A 297 -3.43 5.66 -1.65
CA GLN A 297 -3.96 6.21 -0.41
C GLN A 297 -3.33 7.58 -0.12
N LEU A 298 -3.64 8.56 -0.94
CA LEU A 298 -3.12 9.91 -0.80
C LEU A 298 -3.60 10.57 0.51
N GLN A 299 -2.70 11.34 1.13
CA GLN A 299 -2.97 12.05 2.39
C GLN A 299 -3.52 13.47 2.18
N GLN A 300 -3.66 13.91 0.94
CA GLN A 300 -4.14 15.22 0.58
C GLN A 300 -5.62 15.39 0.97
N PRO A 301 -6.03 16.57 1.43
CA PRO A 301 -7.43 16.83 1.75
C PRO A 301 -8.33 16.90 0.51
N HIS A 302 -7.76 17.23 -0.65
CA HIS A 302 -8.51 17.41 -1.89
C HIS A 302 -8.11 16.36 -2.94
N VAL A 303 -8.56 15.11 -2.74
CA VAL A 303 -8.33 13.99 -3.66
C VAL A 303 -9.64 13.49 -4.24
N VAL A 304 -9.65 13.25 -5.54
CA VAL A 304 -10.71 12.51 -6.24
C VAL A 304 -10.10 11.21 -6.76
N ARG A 305 -10.68 10.09 -6.35
CA ARG A 305 -10.20 8.76 -6.75
C ARG A 305 -11.12 8.19 -7.81
N LEU A 306 -10.56 7.81 -8.95
CA LEU A 306 -11.28 7.22 -10.07
C LEU A 306 -10.73 5.81 -10.33
N GLU A 307 -11.63 4.90 -10.68
CA GLU A 307 -11.32 3.51 -10.98
C GLU A 307 -11.93 3.14 -12.32
N THR A 308 -11.20 2.34 -13.11
CA THR A 308 -11.71 1.78 -14.35
C THR A 308 -12.89 0.85 -14.09
N ARG A 309 -13.74 0.69 -15.08
CA ARG A 309 -14.82 -0.29 -15.03
C ARG A 309 -14.69 -1.22 -16.22
N PRO A 310 -14.45 -2.51 -16.01
CA PRO A 310 -14.50 -3.48 -17.10
C PRO A 310 -15.93 -3.61 -17.64
N PRO A 311 -16.09 -4.12 -18.87
CA PRO A 311 -17.39 -4.31 -19.47
C PRO A 311 -18.29 -5.22 -18.61
N ASN A 312 -19.59 -5.02 -18.71
CA ASN A 312 -20.59 -5.89 -18.09
C ASN A 312 -20.67 -7.23 -18.83
N ILE A 313 -21.59 -8.11 -18.42
CA ILE A 313 -21.79 -9.44 -19.00
C ILE A 313 -22.17 -9.38 -20.49
N GLU A 314 -22.80 -8.28 -20.90
CA GLU A 314 -23.21 -8.04 -22.29
C GLU A 314 -22.07 -7.43 -23.13
N GLY A 315 -20.91 -7.18 -22.53
CA GLY A 315 -19.75 -6.58 -23.18
C GLY A 315 -19.82 -5.04 -23.25
N GLU A 316 -20.76 -4.43 -22.55
CA GLU A 316 -21.01 -2.99 -22.59
C GLU A 316 -20.61 -2.28 -21.28
N GLY A 317 -20.56 -0.95 -21.34
CA GLY A 317 -20.35 -0.10 -20.18
C GLY A 317 -18.90 -0.08 -19.67
N GLU A 318 -17.94 -0.50 -20.48
CA GLU A 318 -16.51 -0.37 -20.16
C GLU A 318 -16.12 1.10 -20.00
N ILE A 319 -15.33 1.39 -18.96
CA ILE A 319 -14.66 2.68 -18.78
C ILE A 319 -13.17 2.38 -18.64
N THR A 320 -12.43 2.74 -19.66
CA THR A 320 -10.99 2.47 -19.72
C THR A 320 -10.17 3.49 -18.92
N MET A 321 -8.91 3.17 -18.62
CA MET A 321 -7.96 4.12 -18.03
C MET A 321 -7.86 5.40 -18.88
N ARG A 322 -7.86 5.25 -20.19
CA ARG A 322 -7.80 6.35 -21.14
C ARG A 322 -9.00 7.30 -21.01
N ASP A 323 -10.21 6.76 -20.81
CA ASP A 323 -11.42 7.56 -20.63
C ASP A 323 -11.35 8.36 -19.32
N LEU A 324 -10.80 7.76 -18.26
CA LEU A 324 -10.59 8.43 -16.98
C LEU A 324 -9.61 9.59 -17.12
N VAL A 325 -8.42 9.36 -17.70
CA VAL A 325 -7.40 10.40 -17.86
C VAL A 325 -7.93 11.56 -18.71
N LYS A 326 -8.62 11.29 -19.82
CA LYS A 326 -9.26 12.32 -20.63
C LYS A 326 -10.32 13.12 -19.87
N ASN A 327 -11.10 12.45 -19.03
CA ASN A 327 -12.11 13.14 -18.24
C ASN A 327 -11.49 14.00 -17.14
N CYS A 328 -10.35 13.56 -16.55
CA CYS A 328 -9.62 14.32 -15.54
C CYS A 328 -9.29 15.74 -15.99
N LEU A 329 -8.90 15.93 -17.25
CA LEU A 329 -8.59 17.24 -17.84
C LEU A 329 -9.76 18.25 -17.78
N ARG A 330 -11.02 17.77 -17.59
CA ARG A 330 -12.22 18.60 -17.42
C ARG A 330 -12.60 18.81 -15.96
N MET A 331 -11.91 18.14 -15.04
CA MET A 331 -12.23 18.16 -13.61
C MET A 331 -11.38 19.18 -12.83
N ARG A 332 -10.64 20.05 -13.52
CA ARG A 332 -9.72 21.03 -12.95
C ARG A 332 -8.70 20.42 -11.98
N PRO A 333 -7.92 19.43 -12.40
CA PRO A 333 -6.86 18.88 -11.58
C PRO A 333 -5.68 19.88 -11.52
N GLU A 334 -4.97 19.89 -10.40
CA GLU A 334 -3.61 20.42 -10.34
C GLU A 334 -2.62 19.34 -10.75
N ARG A 335 -2.85 18.09 -10.28
CA ARG A 335 -2.05 16.91 -10.66
C ARG A 335 -2.93 15.72 -10.97
N ILE A 336 -2.49 14.92 -11.93
CA ILE A 336 -3.09 13.64 -12.28
C ILE A 336 -2.09 12.53 -11.91
N ILE A 337 -2.57 11.56 -11.11
CA ILE A 337 -1.76 10.43 -10.67
C ILE A 337 -2.36 9.16 -11.29
N VAL A 338 -1.60 8.48 -12.15
CA VAL A 338 -2.00 7.22 -12.75
C VAL A 338 -1.32 6.07 -12.03
N GLY A 339 -2.12 5.21 -11.42
CA GLY A 339 -1.61 4.09 -10.62
C GLY A 339 -0.69 3.18 -11.43
N GLU A 340 -1.09 2.81 -12.63
CA GLU A 340 -0.28 2.05 -13.57
C GLU A 340 -0.69 2.38 -15.01
N VAL A 341 0.32 2.62 -15.86
CA VAL A 341 0.16 2.86 -17.29
C VAL A 341 0.58 1.60 -18.04
N ARG A 342 -0.32 1.03 -18.82
CA ARG A 342 -0.13 -0.24 -19.55
C ARG A 342 -0.37 -0.14 -21.05
N GLY A 343 -1.02 0.92 -21.50
CA GLY A 343 -1.50 1.07 -22.86
C GLY A 343 -1.51 2.52 -23.36
N PRO A 344 -2.42 2.82 -24.30
CA PRO A 344 -2.45 4.12 -25.01
C PRO A 344 -2.77 5.32 -24.13
N GLU A 345 -3.24 5.13 -22.90
CA GLU A 345 -3.45 6.20 -21.91
C GLU A 345 -2.17 6.96 -21.57
N VAL A 346 -0.99 6.36 -21.84
CA VAL A 346 0.29 7.05 -21.71
C VAL A 346 0.32 8.35 -22.50
N PHE A 347 -0.25 8.36 -23.70
CA PHE A 347 -0.30 9.56 -24.55
C PHE A 347 -1.10 10.68 -23.89
N ASP A 348 -2.27 10.35 -23.33
CA ASP A 348 -3.15 11.32 -22.69
C ASP A 348 -2.51 11.85 -21.38
N LEU A 349 -1.77 11.01 -20.65
CA LEU A 349 -0.99 11.43 -19.47
C LEU A 349 0.15 12.38 -19.87
N LEU A 350 0.91 12.06 -20.90
CA LEU A 350 1.99 12.95 -21.42
C LEU A 350 1.43 14.29 -21.91
N GLN A 351 0.26 14.29 -22.57
CA GLN A 351 -0.43 15.53 -22.94
C GLN A 351 -0.83 16.34 -21.69
N ALA A 352 -1.33 15.71 -20.64
CA ALA A 352 -1.62 16.38 -19.38
C ALA A 352 -0.36 17.02 -18.78
N MET A 353 0.74 16.28 -18.69
CA MET A 353 2.05 16.76 -18.21
C MET A 353 2.56 17.96 -19.00
N ASN A 354 2.27 18.02 -20.30
CA ASN A 354 2.75 19.08 -21.20
C ASN A 354 1.79 20.29 -21.31
N THR A 355 0.59 20.22 -20.73
CA THR A 355 -0.46 21.24 -20.85
C THR A 355 -0.87 21.90 -19.54
N GLY A 356 0.07 22.02 -18.59
CA GLY A 356 -0.12 22.79 -17.36
C GLY A 356 -0.61 21.97 -16.16
N HIS A 357 -0.50 20.64 -16.21
CA HIS A 357 -0.73 19.76 -15.08
C HIS A 357 0.60 19.22 -14.54
N ASP A 358 1.55 20.14 -14.34
CA ASP A 358 2.90 19.83 -13.84
C ASP A 358 2.87 19.10 -12.52
N GLY A 359 3.77 18.13 -12.35
CA GLY A 359 3.83 17.28 -11.17
C GLY A 359 2.90 16.09 -11.22
N SER A 360 2.31 15.79 -12.40
CA SER A 360 1.61 14.53 -12.63
C SER A 360 2.57 13.35 -12.57
N MET A 361 2.06 12.20 -12.11
CA MET A 361 2.88 11.02 -11.86
C MET A 361 2.20 9.77 -12.38
N GLY A 362 3.00 8.76 -12.73
CA GLY A 362 2.49 7.46 -13.11
C GLY A 362 3.50 6.35 -12.86
N THR A 363 3.04 5.09 -12.89
CA THR A 363 3.95 3.94 -12.84
C THR A 363 3.92 3.17 -14.15
N ILE A 364 5.06 2.62 -14.52
CA ILE A 364 5.25 1.79 -15.72
C ILE A 364 6.07 0.55 -15.37
N HIS A 365 5.74 -0.58 -15.97
CA HIS A 365 6.58 -1.77 -15.88
C HIS A 365 7.73 -1.68 -16.87
N ALA A 366 8.97 -1.50 -16.40
CA ALA A 366 10.20 -1.64 -17.19
C ALA A 366 11.37 -2.00 -16.26
N ASN A 367 12.48 -2.48 -16.82
CA ASN A 367 13.63 -2.93 -16.03
C ASN A 367 14.69 -1.84 -15.88
N THR A 368 14.69 -0.84 -16.74
CA THR A 368 15.61 0.30 -16.71
C THR A 368 14.88 1.60 -17.11
N PRO A 369 15.41 2.78 -16.73
CA PRO A 369 14.85 4.06 -17.17
C PRO A 369 14.77 4.19 -18.69
N ARG A 370 15.78 3.69 -19.40
CA ARG A 370 15.80 3.71 -20.87
C ARG A 370 14.71 2.83 -21.47
N GLU A 371 14.51 1.62 -20.94
CA GLU A 371 13.41 0.75 -21.35
C GLU A 371 12.05 1.37 -21.04
N CYS A 372 11.94 2.11 -19.94
CA CYS A 372 10.72 2.82 -19.58
C CYS A 372 10.32 3.82 -20.69
N LEU A 373 11.25 4.62 -21.16
CA LEU A 373 11.02 5.57 -22.26
C LEU A 373 10.66 4.84 -23.57
N SER A 374 11.39 3.78 -23.93
CA SER A 374 11.08 2.97 -25.13
C SER A 374 9.71 2.28 -25.02
N ARG A 375 9.31 1.86 -23.81
CA ARG A 375 8.00 1.28 -23.58
C ARG A 375 6.87 2.29 -23.76
N MET A 376 7.08 3.57 -23.37
CA MET A 376 6.14 4.64 -23.67
C MET A 376 5.94 4.82 -25.19
N GLU A 377 7.03 4.81 -25.98
CA GLU A 377 6.94 4.84 -27.45
C GLU A 377 6.05 3.70 -27.96
N SER A 378 6.27 2.49 -27.47
CA SER A 378 5.49 1.30 -27.86
C SER A 378 4.01 1.44 -27.49
N MET A 379 3.70 1.93 -26.29
CA MET A 379 2.33 2.13 -25.82
C MET A 379 1.59 3.22 -26.63
N ILE A 380 2.28 4.29 -27.02
CA ILE A 380 1.73 5.31 -27.92
C ILE A 380 1.39 4.68 -29.27
N ALA A 381 2.31 3.88 -29.84
CA ALA A 381 2.06 3.17 -31.11
C ALA A 381 0.87 2.22 -31.04
N MET A 382 0.66 1.51 -29.92
CA MET A 382 -0.51 0.66 -29.68
C MET A 382 -1.83 1.43 -29.70
N GLY A 383 -1.80 2.72 -29.40
CA GLY A 383 -2.96 3.60 -29.43
C GLY A 383 -3.44 3.98 -30.84
N GLY A 384 -2.78 3.49 -31.89
CA GLY A 384 -3.13 3.76 -33.29
C GLY A 384 -2.77 5.18 -33.76
N PHE A 385 -1.93 5.89 -33.00
CA PHE A 385 -1.47 7.24 -33.40
C PHE A 385 -0.43 7.14 -34.52
N SER A 386 -0.74 7.70 -35.67
CA SER A 386 0.19 7.80 -36.81
C SER A 386 1.17 8.98 -36.63
N LEU A 387 2.04 8.90 -35.63
CA LEU A 387 3.05 9.91 -35.33
C LEU A 387 4.45 9.40 -35.73
N PRO A 388 5.31 10.27 -36.34
CA PRO A 388 6.70 9.92 -36.51
C PRO A 388 7.41 9.61 -35.20
N ALA A 389 8.32 8.64 -35.17
CA ALA A 389 9.05 8.26 -33.97
C ALA A 389 9.75 9.44 -33.27
N LYS A 390 10.30 10.37 -34.08
CA LYS A 390 10.90 11.61 -33.57
C LYS A 390 9.90 12.45 -32.78
N THR A 391 8.71 12.67 -33.33
CA THR A 391 7.63 13.44 -32.63
C THR A 391 7.19 12.78 -31.36
N VAL A 392 7.10 11.42 -31.33
CA VAL A 392 6.79 10.67 -30.11
C VAL A 392 7.85 10.92 -29.04
N ARG A 393 9.14 10.87 -29.39
CA ARG A 393 10.25 11.14 -28.47
C ARG A 393 10.28 12.57 -27.99
N GLU A 394 9.98 13.54 -28.87
CA GLU A 394 9.85 14.96 -28.51
C GLU A 394 8.73 15.16 -27.47
N ILE A 395 7.59 14.48 -27.64
CA ILE A 395 6.49 14.52 -26.65
C ILE A 395 6.95 13.91 -25.33
N ILE A 396 7.59 12.74 -25.33
CA ILE A 396 8.06 12.09 -24.11
C ILE A 396 9.07 12.97 -23.38
N SER A 397 10.10 13.44 -24.09
CA SER A 397 11.19 14.22 -23.49
C SER A 397 10.76 15.61 -23.05
N GLY A 398 9.71 16.18 -23.65
CA GLY A 398 9.13 17.46 -23.24
C GLY A 398 8.12 17.34 -22.09
N SER A 399 7.68 16.13 -21.75
CA SER A 399 6.65 15.91 -20.74
C SER A 399 7.20 15.31 -19.45
N VAL A 400 8.15 14.38 -19.53
CA VAL A 400 8.70 13.66 -18.38
C VAL A 400 9.96 14.34 -17.90
N ASP A 401 9.99 14.75 -16.63
CA ASP A 401 11.19 15.34 -16.01
C ASP A 401 12.07 14.25 -15.38
N ILE A 402 11.48 13.29 -14.66
CA ILE A 402 12.21 12.31 -13.84
C ILE A 402 11.66 10.89 -14.06
N VAL A 403 12.56 9.95 -14.22
CA VAL A 403 12.28 8.50 -14.15
C VAL A 403 12.95 7.92 -12.91
N ILE A 404 12.17 7.29 -12.05
CA ILE A 404 12.67 6.63 -10.83
C ILE A 404 12.56 5.12 -11.03
N GLN A 405 13.69 4.42 -10.98
CA GLN A 405 13.74 2.96 -11.13
C GLN A 405 13.70 2.28 -9.77
N ALA A 406 12.70 1.45 -9.53
CA ALA A 406 12.57 0.60 -8.36
C ALA A 406 12.78 -0.87 -8.74
N ALA A 407 13.59 -1.60 -7.98
CA ALA A 407 13.83 -3.02 -8.21
C ALA A 407 13.62 -3.87 -6.95
N ARG A 408 13.12 -5.09 -7.16
CA ARG A 408 13.22 -6.16 -6.17
C ARG A 408 14.44 -6.99 -6.53
N LEU A 409 15.43 -6.98 -5.67
CA LEU A 409 16.68 -7.69 -5.87
C LEU A 409 16.52 -9.20 -5.58
N ARG A 410 17.49 -10.01 -5.97
CA ARG A 410 17.43 -11.49 -5.84
C ARG A 410 17.37 -11.97 -4.38
N ASP A 411 17.84 -11.18 -3.43
CA ASP A 411 17.74 -11.45 -1.99
C ASP A 411 16.37 -11.08 -1.40
N GLY A 412 15.43 -10.62 -2.25
CA GLY A 412 14.10 -10.16 -1.88
C GLY A 412 14.03 -8.72 -1.39
N SER A 413 15.16 -8.05 -1.19
CA SER A 413 15.19 -6.64 -0.81
C SER A 413 14.71 -5.74 -1.94
N ARG A 414 14.11 -4.61 -1.58
CA ARG A 414 13.64 -3.59 -2.54
C ARG A 414 14.57 -2.40 -2.47
N ARG A 415 14.96 -1.87 -3.64
CA ARG A 415 15.87 -0.73 -3.77
C ARG A 415 15.36 0.23 -4.83
N ILE A 416 15.58 1.53 -4.61
CA ILE A 416 15.54 2.53 -5.67
C ILE A 416 16.90 2.49 -6.33
N THR A 417 16.96 1.92 -7.53
CA THR A 417 18.24 1.65 -8.20
C THR A 417 18.75 2.81 -9.01
N GLN A 418 17.85 3.69 -9.47
CA GLN A 418 18.25 4.88 -10.24
C GLN A 418 17.23 6.00 -10.02
N ILE A 419 17.72 7.23 -10.00
CA ILE A 419 16.94 8.45 -10.19
C ILE A 419 17.53 9.14 -11.40
N THR A 420 16.79 9.17 -12.50
CA THR A 420 17.24 9.60 -13.81
C THR A 420 16.43 10.81 -14.27
N GLU A 421 17.10 11.87 -14.67
CA GLU A 421 16.52 13.08 -15.22
C GLU A 421 16.51 13.01 -16.75
N VAL A 422 15.42 13.49 -17.36
CA VAL A 422 15.27 13.61 -18.82
C VAL A 422 15.64 15.03 -19.22
N LEU A 423 16.66 15.17 -20.08
CA LEU A 423 17.21 16.48 -20.46
C LEU A 423 16.65 17.04 -21.77
N GLY A 424 16.02 16.20 -22.59
CA GLY A 424 15.52 16.56 -23.90
C GLY A 424 16.00 15.62 -24.99
N MET A 425 16.23 16.15 -26.19
CA MET A 425 16.61 15.38 -27.38
C MET A 425 17.94 15.85 -27.95
N GLU A 426 18.75 14.91 -28.39
CA GLU A 426 19.87 15.17 -29.29
C GLU A 426 19.69 14.35 -30.57
N GLY A 427 19.43 15.04 -31.71
CA GLY A 427 19.01 14.37 -32.93
C GLY A 427 17.69 13.62 -32.74
N ASP A 428 17.74 12.29 -32.81
CA ASP A 428 16.59 11.40 -32.63
C ASP A 428 16.67 10.62 -31.32
N VAL A 429 17.57 10.98 -30.39
CA VAL A 429 17.77 10.24 -29.13
C VAL A 429 17.36 11.10 -27.95
N ILE A 430 16.59 10.51 -27.02
CA ILE A 430 16.28 11.14 -25.74
C ILE A 430 17.53 11.08 -24.86
N ILE A 431 17.97 12.24 -24.38
CA ILE A 431 19.13 12.36 -23.48
C ILE A 431 18.67 12.34 -22.03
N THR A 432 19.35 11.53 -21.25
CA THR A 432 19.08 11.37 -19.82
C THR A 432 20.37 11.43 -19.03
N GLN A 433 20.28 11.88 -17.77
CA GLN A 433 21.38 11.80 -16.82
C GLN A 433 20.88 11.22 -15.49
N ASP A 434 21.69 10.36 -14.88
CA ASP A 434 21.36 9.85 -13.56
C ASP A 434 21.83 10.84 -12.50
N LEU A 435 21.00 11.05 -11.48
CA LEU A 435 21.35 11.82 -10.30
C LEU A 435 21.88 10.91 -9.19
N MET A 436 21.38 9.67 -9.15
CA MET A 436 21.74 8.65 -8.19
C MET A 436 21.63 7.26 -8.81
N ARG A 437 22.56 6.38 -8.46
CA ARG A 437 22.55 4.94 -8.81
C ARG A 437 22.76 4.08 -7.58
N TYR A 438 22.26 2.84 -7.63
CA TYR A 438 22.58 1.81 -6.67
C TYR A 438 23.58 0.84 -7.29
N GLU A 439 24.76 0.71 -6.67
CA GLU A 439 25.81 -0.20 -7.08
C GLU A 439 25.86 -1.38 -6.11
N ILE A 440 26.00 -2.59 -6.67
CA ILE A 440 26.12 -3.83 -5.90
C ILE A 440 27.60 -4.12 -5.76
N ASP A 441 28.10 -4.12 -4.50
CA ASP A 441 29.51 -4.35 -4.19
C ASP A 441 29.79 -5.85 -3.96
N GLY A 442 28.78 -6.65 -3.65
CA GLY A 442 28.93 -8.08 -3.37
C GLY A 442 27.75 -8.71 -2.67
N GLU A 443 28.04 -9.80 -1.94
CA GLU A 443 27.06 -10.59 -1.22
C GLU A 443 27.66 -11.03 0.13
N ASP A 444 26.86 -11.01 1.19
CA ASP A 444 27.30 -11.55 2.48
C ASP A 444 27.17 -13.08 2.55
N ALA A 445 27.69 -13.67 3.63
CA ALA A 445 27.66 -15.12 3.83
C ALA A 445 26.22 -15.70 3.93
N GLY A 446 25.22 -14.87 4.11
CA GLY A 446 23.81 -15.24 4.18
C GLY A 446 23.07 -15.07 2.85
N GLY A 447 23.75 -14.68 1.78
CA GLY A 447 23.14 -14.45 0.46
C GLY A 447 22.45 -13.08 0.31
N LYS A 448 22.63 -12.16 1.26
CA LYS A 448 22.11 -10.82 1.20
C LYS A 448 23.04 -9.94 0.37
N LEU A 449 22.46 -9.18 -0.56
CA LEU A 449 23.22 -8.27 -1.41
C LEU A 449 23.72 -7.06 -0.62
N LEU A 450 25.02 -6.82 -0.72
CA LEU A 450 25.71 -5.64 -0.23
C LEU A 450 25.84 -4.65 -1.38
N GLY A 451 25.57 -3.39 -1.12
CA GLY A 451 25.67 -2.34 -2.12
C GLY A 451 25.35 -0.98 -1.52
N ARG A 452 25.63 0.05 -2.29
CA ARG A 452 25.49 1.44 -1.87
C ARG A 452 24.84 2.29 -2.96
N HIS A 453 24.17 3.36 -2.55
CA HIS A 453 23.74 4.39 -3.47
C HIS A 453 24.90 5.36 -3.70
N VAL A 454 25.17 5.68 -4.93
CA VAL A 454 26.24 6.59 -5.34
C VAL A 454 25.66 7.79 -6.08
N SER A 455 26.24 8.96 -5.81
CA SER A 455 26.02 10.17 -6.58
C SER A 455 26.74 10.08 -7.93
N THR A 456 26.20 10.74 -8.93
CA THR A 456 26.87 10.88 -10.24
C THR A 456 27.62 12.20 -10.39
N GLY A 457 27.71 13.00 -9.31
CA GLY A 457 28.43 14.27 -9.29
C GLY A 457 27.67 15.44 -9.92
N ILE A 458 26.38 15.29 -10.14
CA ILE A 458 25.54 16.38 -10.69
C ILE A 458 25.19 17.35 -9.56
N SER A 459 25.80 18.53 -9.57
CA SER A 459 25.54 19.59 -8.57
C SER A 459 24.33 20.48 -8.90
N LYS A 460 23.94 20.57 -10.16
CA LYS A 460 22.78 21.33 -10.63
C LYS A 460 21.96 20.50 -11.62
N PRO A 461 20.90 19.81 -11.16
CA PRO A 461 19.96 19.11 -12.02
C PRO A 461 19.22 20.07 -12.97
N HIS A 462 18.65 19.56 -14.03
CA HIS A 462 17.89 20.34 -15.01
C HIS A 462 16.68 21.06 -14.36
N PHE A 463 16.05 20.45 -13.36
CA PHE A 463 14.96 21.07 -12.60
C PHE A 463 15.41 22.06 -11.52
N TRP A 464 16.70 22.48 -11.51
CA TRP A 464 17.25 23.44 -10.51
C TRP A 464 16.47 24.75 -10.42
N ASP A 465 16.14 25.36 -11.54
CA ASP A 465 15.40 26.62 -11.57
C ASP A 465 13.97 26.46 -11.01
N ARG A 466 13.37 25.30 -11.22
CA ARG A 466 12.09 24.92 -10.61
C ARG A 466 12.25 24.78 -9.09
N ALA A 467 13.30 24.13 -8.61
CA ALA A 467 13.60 24.05 -7.19
C ALA A 467 13.82 25.43 -6.55
N ARG A 468 14.51 26.34 -7.25
CA ARG A 468 14.69 27.74 -6.82
C ARG A 468 13.34 28.48 -6.74
N TYR A 469 12.45 28.31 -7.71
CA TYR A 469 11.13 28.91 -7.71
C TYR A 469 10.29 28.49 -6.48
N PHE A 470 10.46 27.25 -6.01
CA PHE A 470 9.79 26.72 -4.82
C PHE A 470 10.61 26.91 -3.52
N ASN A 471 11.70 27.67 -3.54
CA ASN A 471 12.62 27.91 -2.41
C ASN A 471 13.26 26.62 -1.85
N GLU A 472 13.47 25.62 -2.68
CA GLU A 472 14.09 24.33 -2.33
C GLU A 472 15.57 24.22 -2.81
N GLU A 473 16.13 25.24 -3.49
CA GLU A 473 17.47 25.15 -4.09
C GLU A 473 18.58 24.88 -3.07
N LYS A 474 18.48 25.48 -1.86
CA LYS A 474 19.50 25.29 -0.81
C LYS A 474 19.45 23.88 -0.23
N ARG A 475 18.24 23.36 -0.04
CA ARG A 475 18.02 22.02 0.46
C ARG A 475 18.44 20.98 -0.58
N LEU A 476 18.20 21.26 -1.86
CA LEU A 476 18.63 20.43 -2.98
C LEU A 476 20.16 20.40 -3.07
N ALA A 477 20.83 21.56 -3.03
CA ALA A 477 22.29 21.63 -3.02
C ALA A 477 22.89 20.80 -1.89
N ALA A 478 22.42 21.02 -0.66
CA ALA A 478 22.92 20.30 0.51
C ALA A 478 22.76 18.77 0.37
N ALA A 479 21.61 18.30 -0.15
CA ALA A 479 21.39 16.88 -0.36
C ALA A 479 22.33 16.30 -1.43
N LEU A 480 22.56 17.00 -2.53
CA LEU A 480 23.46 16.55 -3.60
C LEU A 480 24.93 16.55 -3.13
N ASP A 481 25.37 17.59 -2.43
CA ASP A 481 26.73 17.68 -1.89
C ASP A 481 26.99 16.56 -0.86
N GLU A 482 26.01 16.27 0.01
CA GLU A 482 26.12 15.18 0.98
C GLU A 482 26.12 13.80 0.31
N MET A 483 25.31 13.59 -0.73
CA MET A 483 25.33 12.37 -1.54
C MET A 483 26.70 12.17 -2.19
N GLU A 484 27.30 13.23 -2.75
CA GLU A 484 28.61 13.17 -3.38
C GLU A 484 29.71 12.85 -2.36
N SER A 485 29.71 13.52 -1.21
CA SER A 485 30.70 13.29 -0.15
C SER A 485 30.69 11.86 0.40
N LYS A 486 29.52 11.19 0.40
CA LYS A 486 29.38 9.80 0.86
C LYS A 486 29.65 8.76 -0.25
N SER A 487 29.72 9.21 -1.49
CA SER A 487 30.01 8.36 -2.65
C SER A 487 31.51 8.21 -2.92
N GLN A 488 32.31 9.17 -2.45
CA GLN A 488 33.79 9.14 -2.48
C GLN A 488 34.32 8.29 -1.35
#